data_ec4582a75b70e24a15561112024f9d76
#
_entry.id   ec4582a75b70e24a15561112024f9d76
#
_cell.length_a   1.000
_cell.length_b   1.000
_cell.length_c   1.000
_cell.angle_alpha   90.00
_cell.angle_beta   90.00
_cell.angle_gamma   90.00
#
_symmetry.space_group_name_H-M   'P 1'
#
loop_
_entity.id
_entity.type
_entity.pdbx_description
1 polymer ?
#
loop_
_entity_poly.entity_id
_entity_poly.type
_entity_poly.pdbx_seq_one_letter_code
_entity_poly.pdbx_strand_id
1 'polypeptide(L)'
;KRICFLSGLIHEMLREFYRELNDNTLITVMTAGLLHDVGRVDEWNDLGHGKRSAEKYESWFSQYNSDVSLLIQYHDKDDDVLEKYLEHNHVKRKELLWICYGILKDADALDRLRLGWRDLDTGYLRNSISKNLVFVAKQLLNVNYEI
;
A
#
# COMPACT_ATOMS: atom_id res chain seq x y z
N LYS A 1 6.82 -1.63 8.87
CA LYS A 1 5.84 -1.95 9.93
C LYS A 1 4.71 -0.92 10.01
N ARG A 2 5.01 0.41 10.01
CA ARG A 2 3.97 1.46 10.08
C ARG A 2 3.00 1.38 8.90
N ILE A 3 3.50 1.23 7.67
CA ILE A 3 2.66 1.14 6.47
C ILE A 3 1.76 -0.10 6.53
N CYS A 4 2.26 -1.25 6.99
CA CYS A 4 1.44 -2.44 7.23
C CYS A 4 0.28 -2.15 8.19
N PHE A 5 0.56 -1.50 9.32
CA PHE A 5 -0.47 -1.12 10.30
C PHE A 5 -1.47 -0.11 9.72
N LEU A 6 -0.98 0.93 9.05
CA LEU A 6 -1.83 1.95 8.41
C LEU A 6 -2.71 1.34 7.33
N SER A 7 -2.17 0.42 6.50
CA SER A 7 -2.96 -0.31 5.50
C SER A 7 -4.10 -1.10 6.13
N GLY A 8 -3.81 -1.81 7.23
CA GLY A 8 -4.85 -2.55 7.97
C GLY A 8 -5.92 -1.62 8.55
N LEU A 9 -5.51 -0.49 9.12
CA LEU A 9 -6.44 0.48 9.72
C LEU A 9 -7.34 1.13 8.66
N ILE A 10 -6.76 1.56 7.52
CA ILE A 10 -7.55 2.12 6.41
C ILE A 10 -8.53 1.07 5.87
N HIS A 11 -8.07 -0.18 5.70
CA HIS A 11 -8.91 -1.28 5.24
C HIS A 11 -10.13 -1.48 6.16
N GLU A 12 -9.92 -1.60 7.47
CA GLU A 12 -11.02 -1.81 8.42
C GLU A 12 -12.00 -0.63 8.44
N MET A 13 -11.52 0.60 8.32
CA MET A 13 -12.38 1.77 8.21
C MET A 13 -13.19 1.80 6.92
N LEU A 14 -12.65 1.29 5.81
CA LEU A 14 -13.34 1.21 4.51
C LEU A 14 -14.28 0.02 4.41
N ARG A 15 -14.09 -1.03 5.22
CA ARG A 15 -14.90 -2.25 5.22
C ARG A 15 -16.39 -1.99 5.48
N GLU A 16 -16.72 -0.91 6.17
CA GLU A 16 -18.10 -0.50 6.38
C GLU A 16 -18.80 0.00 5.10
N PHE A 17 -18.01 0.46 4.13
CA PHE A 17 -18.50 1.05 2.88
C PHE A 17 -18.39 0.10 1.67
N TYR A 18 -17.42 -0.84 1.71
CA TYR A 18 -17.13 -1.77 0.63
C TYR A 18 -17.27 -3.21 1.11
N ARG A 19 -18.38 -3.86 0.73
CA ARG A 19 -18.71 -5.24 1.14
C ARG A 19 -17.73 -6.29 0.62
N GLU A 20 -16.98 -5.96 -0.43
CA GLU A 20 -15.95 -6.80 -1.03
C GLU A 20 -14.70 -6.92 -0.15
N LEU A 21 -14.48 -5.95 0.76
CA LEU A 21 -13.38 -6.00 1.71
C LEU A 21 -13.67 -7.03 2.80
N ASN A 22 -12.72 -7.94 3.01
CA ASN A 22 -12.83 -9.08 3.93
C ASN A 22 -11.45 -9.42 4.51
N ASP A 23 -11.37 -10.45 5.34
CA ASP A 23 -10.13 -10.81 6.02
C ASP A 23 -8.99 -11.18 5.03
N ASN A 24 -9.31 -11.77 3.87
CA ASN A 24 -8.30 -12.05 2.86
C ASN A 24 -7.74 -10.77 2.25
N THR A 25 -8.58 -9.77 1.97
CA THR A 25 -8.12 -8.48 1.47
C THR A 25 -7.38 -7.68 2.54
N LEU A 26 -7.74 -7.82 3.81
CA LEU A 26 -6.98 -7.26 4.95
C LEU A 26 -5.55 -7.82 4.96
N ILE A 27 -5.41 -9.15 4.91
CA ILE A 27 -4.11 -9.82 4.85
C ILE A 27 -3.32 -9.36 3.61
N THR A 28 -3.99 -9.22 2.47
CA THR A 28 -3.38 -8.78 1.21
C THR A 28 -2.77 -7.38 1.35
N VAL A 29 -3.53 -6.38 1.82
CA VAL A 29 -3.02 -5.00 1.93
C VAL A 29 -1.97 -4.86 3.02
N MET A 30 -2.09 -5.59 4.13
CA MET A 30 -1.10 -5.59 5.21
C MET A 30 0.21 -6.24 4.76
N THR A 31 0.15 -7.35 4.04
CA THR A 31 1.34 -8.02 3.48
C THR A 31 2.03 -7.12 2.46
N ALA A 32 1.26 -6.51 1.55
CA ALA A 32 1.81 -5.56 0.60
C ALA A 32 2.46 -4.37 1.33
N GLY A 33 1.81 -3.79 2.33
CA GLY A 33 2.36 -2.69 3.14
C GLY A 33 3.62 -3.07 3.93
N LEU A 34 3.77 -4.35 4.30
CA LEU A 34 4.98 -4.84 4.97
C LEU A 34 6.16 -4.98 3.99
N LEU A 35 5.89 -5.40 2.75
CA LEU A 35 6.91 -5.88 1.81
C LEU A 35 7.15 -4.97 0.59
N HIS A 36 6.37 -3.89 0.41
CA HIS A 36 6.42 -3.05 -0.80
C HIS A 36 7.84 -2.51 -1.12
N ASP A 37 8.65 -2.24 -0.10
CA ASP A 37 9.99 -1.64 -0.21
C ASP A 37 11.15 -2.65 -0.02
N VAL A 38 10.91 -3.95 0.12
CA VAL A 38 12.00 -4.93 0.36
C VAL A 38 13.01 -5.03 -0.78
N GLY A 39 12.65 -4.58 -1.97
CA GLY A 39 13.52 -4.50 -3.14
C GLY A 39 14.20 -3.16 -3.34
N ARG A 40 13.99 -2.21 -2.43
CA ARG A 40 14.59 -0.88 -2.49
C ARG A 40 16.09 -0.93 -2.22
N VAL A 41 16.87 -0.25 -3.04
CA VAL A 41 18.34 -0.20 -2.94
C VAL A 41 18.87 1.21 -2.74
N ASP A 42 18.03 2.24 -2.96
CA ASP A 42 18.37 3.65 -2.77
C ASP A 42 17.23 4.35 -2.00
N GLU A 43 17.59 5.29 -1.12
CA GLU A 43 16.61 6.04 -0.33
C GLU A 43 16.00 7.24 -1.09
N TRP A 44 16.61 7.69 -2.19
CA TRP A 44 16.23 8.94 -2.85
C TRP A 44 15.42 8.75 -4.13
N ASN A 45 15.95 8.06 -5.13
CA ASN A 45 15.31 7.96 -6.44
C ASN A 45 15.43 6.56 -7.03
N ASP A 46 14.92 5.58 -6.32
CA ASP A 46 14.99 4.19 -6.71
C ASP A 46 13.84 3.79 -7.63
N LEU A 47 13.95 4.18 -8.90
CA LEU A 47 12.96 3.80 -9.90
C LEU A 47 12.87 2.27 -10.07
N GLY A 48 11.64 1.76 -10.05
CA GLY A 48 11.36 0.33 -10.26
C GLY A 48 11.63 -0.56 -9.04
N HIS A 49 11.77 0.02 -7.83
CA HIS A 49 11.87 -0.79 -6.61
C HIS A 49 10.61 -1.62 -6.35
N GLY A 50 9.44 -1.16 -6.77
CA GLY A 50 8.20 -1.92 -6.68
C GLY A 50 8.29 -3.26 -7.41
N LYS A 51 8.80 -3.27 -8.66
CA LYS A 51 9.03 -4.50 -9.42
C LYS A 51 10.01 -5.44 -8.71
N ARG A 52 11.15 -4.93 -8.25
CA ARG A 52 12.14 -5.75 -7.53
C ARG A 52 11.60 -6.28 -6.19
N SER A 53 10.74 -5.51 -5.52
CA SER A 53 10.08 -5.96 -4.28
C SER A 53 9.10 -7.10 -4.57
N ALA A 54 8.33 -7.01 -5.65
CA ALA A 54 7.41 -8.06 -6.08
C ALA A 54 8.18 -9.34 -6.44
N GLU A 55 9.25 -9.25 -7.24
CA GLU A 55 10.11 -10.38 -7.59
C GLU A 55 10.73 -11.07 -6.36
N LYS A 56 11.17 -10.29 -5.35
CA LYS A 56 11.64 -10.84 -4.08
C LYS A 56 10.52 -11.55 -3.33
N TYR A 57 9.35 -10.94 -3.21
CA TYR A 57 8.19 -11.55 -2.56
C TYR A 57 7.85 -12.91 -3.22
N GLU A 58 7.76 -12.95 -4.54
CA GLU A 58 7.47 -14.17 -5.31
C GLU A 58 8.54 -15.26 -5.09
N SER A 59 9.81 -14.86 -4.99
CA SER A 59 10.92 -15.80 -4.76
C SER A 59 10.93 -16.42 -3.35
N TRP A 60 10.34 -15.75 -2.36
CA TRP A 60 10.33 -16.22 -0.97
C TRP A 60 9.20 -17.21 -0.69
N PHE A 61 8.18 -17.24 -1.53
CA PHE A 61 7.00 -18.07 -1.29
C PHE A 61 6.70 -18.92 -2.53
N SER A 62 6.73 -20.25 -2.36
CA SER A 62 6.38 -21.20 -3.44
C SER A 62 4.92 -21.07 -3.90
N GLN A 63 4.06 -20.56 -3.03
CA GLN A 63 2.68 -20.18 -3.34
C GLN A 63 2.46 -18.75 -2.84
N TYR A 64 2.72 -17.80 -3.71
CA TYR A 64 2.49 -16.39 -3.40
C TYR A 64 1.09 -15.93 -3.81
N ASN A 65 0.61 -14.88 -3.15
CA ASN A 65 -0.64 -14.23 -3.52
C ASN A 65 -0.37 -13.21 -4.65
N SER A 66 -0.94 -13.46 -5.84
CA SER A 66 -0.77 -12.60 -7.01
C SER A 66 -1.27 -11.16 -6.80
N ASP A 67 -2.30 -10.96 -5.96
CA ASP A 67 -2.82 -9.63 -5.66
C ASP A 67 -1.79 -8.86 -4.82
N VAL A 68 -1.15 -9.51 -3.84
CA VAL A 68 -0.05 -8.91 -3.05
C VAL A 68 1.11 -8.50 -3.97
N SER A 69 1.55 -9.40 -4.85
CA SER A 69 2.63 -9.12 -5.81
C SER A 69 2.29 -7.93 -6.70
N LEU A 70 1.06 -7.87 -7.23
CA LEU A 70 0.59 -6.79 -8.08
C LEU A 70 0.58 -5.45 -7.33
N LEU A 71 0.05 -5.41 -6.11
CA LEU A 71 0.05 -4.19 -5.29
C LEU A 71 1.47 -3.71 -5.02
N ILE A 72 2.39 -4.61 -4.67
CA ILE A 72 3.81 -4.30 -4.46
C ILE A 72 4.43 -3.77 -5.75
N GLN A 73 4.20 -4.43 -6.90
CA GLN A 73 4.80 -4.06 -8.17
C GLN A 73 4.45 -2.64 -8.62
N TYR A 74 3.21 -2.21 -8.36
CA TYR A 74 2.68 -0.95 -8.88
C TYR A 74 2.66 0.19 -7.87
N HIS A 75 3.02 -0.03 -6.59
CA HIS A 75 2.93 1.01 -5.58
C HIS A 75 3.82 2.25 -5.87
N ASP A 76 4.95 2.06 -6.58
CA ASP A 76 5.89 3.13 -6.96
C ASP A 76 5.55 3.80 -8.30
N LYS A 77 4.40 3.44 -8.93
CA LYS A 77 3.95 3.98 -10.22
C LYS A 77 2.83 4.99 -10.06
N ASP A 78 2.61 5.77 -11.13
CA ASP A 78 1.43 6.59 -11.26
C ASP A 78 0.19 5.71 -11.42
N ASP A 79 -0.95 6.21 -10.96
CA ASP A 79 -2.20 5.44 -10.89
C ASP A 79 -2.67 4.95 -12.25
N ASP A 80 -2.49 5.74 -13.31
CA ASP A 80 -2.85 5.38 -14.68
C ASP A 80 -2.09 4.17 -15.22
N VAL A 81 -0.91 3.88 -14.68
CA VAL A 81 -0.12 2.70 -15.09
C VAL A 81 -0.78 1.41 -14.62
N LEU A 82 -1.26 1.37 -13.37
CA LEU A 82 -2.03 0.24 -12.87
C LEU A 82 -3.37 0.14 -13.57
N GLU A 83 -4.08 1.24 -13.76
CA GLU A 83 -5.38 1.27 -14.44
C GLU A 83 -5.30 0.62 -15.83
N LYS A 84 -4.35 1.07 -16.65
CA LYS A 84 -4.08 0.49 -17.98
C LYS A 84 -3.75 -0.99 -17.92
N TYR A 85 -2.98 -1.42 -16.92
CA TYR A 85 -2.66 -2.83 -16.75
C TYR A 85 -3.92 -3.66 -16.45
N LEU A 86 -4.75 -3.21 -15.51
CA LEU A 86 -5.98 -3.90 -15.10
C LEU A 86 -6.97 -4.04 -16.26
N GLU A 87 -7.08 -3.01 -17.10
CA GLU A 87 -7.95 -3.00 -18.28
C GLU A 87 -7.41 -3.93 -19.38
N HIS A 88 -6.13 -3.77 -19.73
CA HIS A 88 -5.51 -4.55 -20.81
C HIS A 88 -5.51 -6.05 -20.53
N ASN A 89 -5.32 -6.44 -19.28
CA ASN A 89 -5.27 -7.86 -18.89
C ASN A 89 -6.63 -8.44 -18.47
N HIS A 90 -7.72 -7.67 -18.64
CA HIS A 90 -9.09 -8.10 -18.32
C HIS A 90 -9.22 -8.70 -16.92
N VAL A 91 -8.61 -8.06 -15.92
CA VAL A 91 -8.59 -8.55 -14.54
C VAL A 91 -10.00 -8.56 -13.96
N LYS A 92 -10.50 -9.74 -13.59
CA LYS A 92 -11.90 -9.93 -13.16
C LYS A 92 -12.30 -9.16 -11.89
N ARG A 93 -11.33 -8.86 -11.01
CA ARG A 93 -11.55 -8.16 -9.73
C ARG A 93 -10.89 -6.80 -9.71
N LYS A 94 -10.90 -6.11 -10.86
CA LYS A 94 -10.20 -4.83 -11.01
C LYS A 94 -10.63 -3.78 -10.00
N GLU A 95 -11.93 -3.67 -9.70
CA GLU A 95 -12.48 -2.71 -8.75
C GLU A 95 -11.94 -2.98 -7.32
N LEU A 96 -11.94 -4.24 -6.89
CA LEU A 96 -11.41 -4.64 -5.60
C LEU A 96 -9.89 -4.38 -5.49
N LEU A 97 -9.14 -4.73 -6.54
CA LEU A 97 -7.70 -4.45 -6.58
C LEU A 97 -7.40 -2.95 -6.57
N TRP A 98 -8.24 -2.15 -7.22
CA TRP A 98 -8.13 -0.70 -7.21
C TRP A 98 -8.35 -0.12 -5.81
N ILE A 99 -9.34 -0.63 -5.06
CA ILE A 99 -9.57 -0.26 -3.66
C ILE A 99 -8.35 -0.62 -2.81
N CYS A 100 -7.86 -1.86 -2.91
CA CYS A 100 -6.68 -2.33 -2.17
C CYS A 100 -5.41 -1.51 -2.52
N TYR A 101 -5.24 -1.14 -3.79
CA TYR A 101 -4.16 -0.26 -4.24
C TYR A 101 -4.26 1.13 -3.59
N GLY A 102 -5.44 1.73 -3.59
CA GLY A 102 -5.69 3.01 -2.93
C GLY A 102 -5.37 2.97 -1.43
N ILE A 103 -5.68 1.86 -0.75
CA ILE A 103 -5.34 1.64 0.66
C ILE A 103 -3.82 1.65 0.85
N LEU A 104 -3.07 0.88 0.03
CA LEU A 104 -1.62 0.81 0.13
C LEU A 104 -0.95 2.17 -0.15
N LYS A 105 -1.39 2.85 -1.20
CA LYS A 105 -0.86 4.17 -1.60
C LYS A 105 -1.11 5.23 -0.53
N ASP A 106 -2.27 5.22 0.10
CA ASP A 106 -2.58 6.15 1.19
C ASP A 106 -1.76 5.86 2.44
N ALA A 107 -1.57 4.57 2.78
CA ALA A 107 -0.74 4.17 3.91
C ALA A 107 0.73 4.59 3.71
N ASP A 108 1.28 4.43 2.51
CA ASP A 108 2.62 4.86 2.15
C ASP A 108 2.74 6.39 2.18
N ALA A 109 1.75 7.10 1.62
CA ALA A 109 1.70 8.57 1.67
C ALA A 109 1.66 9.10 3.12
N LEU A 110 0.87 8.49 4.01
CA LEU A 110 0.81 8.86 5.43
C LEU A 110 2.15 8.63 6.14
N ASP A 111 2.91 7.59 5.79
CA ASP A 111 4.22 7.33 6.37
C ASP A 111 5.29 8.37 5.97
N ARG A 112 5.06 9.15 4.90
CA ARG A 112 5.94 10.27 4.51
C ARG A 112 6.07 11.35 5.57
N LEU A 113 5.14 11.43 6.52
CA LEU A 113 5.27 12.30 7.70
C LEU A 113 6.59 12.10 8.48
N ARG A 114 7.23 10.92 8.35
CA ARG A 114 8.57 10.65 8.90
C ARG A 114 9.67 11.53 8.30
N LEU A 115 9.48 12.03 7.10
CA LEU A 115 10.43 12.89 6.39
C LEU A 115 10.26 14.36 6.77
N GLY A 116 9.03 14.75 7.16
CA GLY A 116 8.67 16.09 7.58
C GLY A 116 7.17 16.35 7.39
N TRP A 117 6.63 17.28 8.15
CA TRP A 117 5.19 17.58 8.07
C TRP A 117 4.76 18.20 6.72
N ARG A 118 5.72 18.71 5.94
CA ARG A 118 5.47 19.25 4.59
C ARG A 118 5.52 18.20 3.50
N ASP A 119 5.97 16.98 3.83
CA ASP A 119 6.14 15.91 2.84
C ASP A 119 4.86 15.11 2.59
N LEU A 120 3.80 15.36 3.38
CA LEU A 120 2.47 14.84 3.16
C LEU A 120 1.56 15.94 2.62
N ASP A 121 1.16 15.82 1.35
CA ASP A 121 0.02 16.55 0.80
C ASP A 121 -1.23 15.66 0.87
N THR A 122 -2.15 16.02 1.76
CA THR A 122 -3.41 15.28 1.95
C THR A 122 -4.34 15.34 0.73
N GLY A 123 -4.08 16.22 -0.24
CA GLY A 123 -4.79 16.29 -1.51
C GLY A 123 -4.56 15.05 -2.38
N TYR A 124 -3.43 14.36 -2.21
CA TYR A 124 -3.10 13.13 -2.93
C TYR A 124 -3.63 11.85 -2.28
N LEU A 125 -4.25 11.92 -1.08
CA LEU A 125 -4.89 10.75 -0.48
C LEU A 125 -6.14 10.38 -1.28
N ARG A 126 -6.21 9.12 -1.70
CA ARG A 126 -7.26 8.57 -2.57
C ARG A 126 -8.57 8.35 -1.83
N ASN A 127 -8.46 7.96 -0.57
CA ASN A 127 -9.60 7.72 0.30
C ASN A 127 -9.76 8.91 1.27
N SER A 128 -10.94 9.54 1.27
CA SER A 128 -11.22 10.67 2.17
C SER A 128 -11.04 10.31 3.65
N ILE A 129 -11.32 9.04 4.01
CA ILE A 129 -11.17 8.53 5.37
C ILE A 129 -9.71 8.53 5.83
N SER A 130 -8.75 8.37 4.91
CA SER A 130 -7.32 8.39 5.20
C SER A 130 -6.85 9.73 5.77
N LYS A 131 -7.54 10.83 5.45
CA LYS A 131 -7.25 12.15 6.03
C LYS A 131 -7.42 12.18 7.54
N ASN A 132 -8.33 11.39 8.08
CA ASN A 132 -8.57 11.29 9.53
C ASN A 132 -7.43 10.56 10.26
N LEU A 133 -6.57 9.85 9.52
CA LEU A 133 -5.45 9.10 10.08
C LEU A 133 -4.13 9.89 10.16
N VAL A 134 -4.09 11.14 9.72
CA VAL A 134 -2.88 11.99 9.81
C VAL A 134 -2.38 12.10 11.25
N PHE A 135 -3.30 12.26 12.21
CA PHE A 135 -2.94 12.29 13.63
C PHE A 135 -2.37 10.95 14.10
N VAL A 136 -3.02 9.84 13.74
CA VAL A 136 -2.54 8.48 14.08
C VAL A 136 -1.17 8.22 13.48
N ALA A 137 -0.97 8.56 12.20
CA ALA A 137 0.33 8.41 11.53
C ALA A 137 1.44 9.19 12.26
N LYS A 138 1.14 10.41 12.74
CA LYS A 138 2.08 11.19 13.57
C LYS A 138 2.40 10.48 14.90
N GLN A 139 1.40 9.94 15.58
CA GLN A 139 1.63 9.22 16.84
C GLN A 139 2.51 7.98 16.63
N LEU A 140 2.33 7.25 15.52
CA LEU A 140 3.15 6.08 15.20
C LEU A 140 4.64 6.40 14.98
N LEU A 141 5.00 7.65 14.66
CA LEU A 141 6.41 8.06 14.58
C LEU A 141 7.10 8.08 15.93
N ASN A 142 6.34 8.28 17.01
CA ASN A 142 6.85 8.36 18.38
C ASN A 142 6.87 7.00 19.09
N VAL A 143 6.35 5.95 18.47
CA VAL A 143 6.38 4.60 19.04
C VAL A 143 7.72 3.95 18.71
N ASN A 144 8.56 3.75 19.74
CA ASN A 144 9.74 2.90 19.61
C ASN A 144 9.28 1.44 19.52
N TYR A 145 9.38 0.86 18.32
CA TYR A 145 9.20 -0.59 18.15
C TYR A 145 10.48 -1.29 18.62
N GLU A 146 10.66 -1.43 19.92
CA GLU A 146 11.63 -2.38 20.48
C GLU A 146 11.12 -3.79 20.19
N ILE A 147 11.91 -4.55 19.44
CA ILE A 147 11.72 -5.99 19.21
C ILE A 147 12.91 -6.69 19.83
#